data_d0e241a3846eef5a91444d87ace69cff
#
_entry.id   d0e241a3846eef5a91444d87ace69cff
#
_cell.length_a   1.000
_cell.length_b   1.000
_cell.length_c   1.000
_cell.angle_alpha   90.00
_cell.angle_beta   90.00
_cell.angle_gamma   90.00
#
_symmetry.space_group_name_H-M   'P 1'
#
loop_
_entity.id
_entity.type
_entity.pdbx_description
1 polymer ?
#
loop_
_entity_poly.entity_id
_entity_poly.type
_entity_poly.pdbx_seq_one_letter_code
_entity_poly.pdbx_strand_id
1 'polypeptide(L)'
;MKKNFNIAIVGLGQIGNYLYNELKIKKKDIQIKTGKKINIVAISAKSKNKKRKFKINKKVFYKNPLEIFKKEKIDILIEAIGQSNGISKKVVETALKNKIHVITPNKALISKHGDYLANLAEKNKVNLEFEASVGGGIPILRTIKEGLATNKIFKVYGILNGTCNYILTQMEKTKESFSNVLKKAQLLGYAEPSNPKLDLNGYDALAKVKILSALSFNNKVSNKDCLMEGIENIESKDIEISDQLNFRIKLLGITEMINNQIYERVHPCLVNKDSYIGNVNGVMNAVILEGNPVGESVLQGEGAGPGPTSSALMSDLLSILRGNIKYPFGISKNRRVNPKIYDKNKYSNPLYLRLEVKDKPGVLSSITKI
;
A
#
# COMPACT_ATOMS: atom_id res chain seq x y z
N MET A 1 28.15 -0.47 -20.62
CA MET A 1 27.09 -0.48 -19.58
C MET A 1 27.71 -0.56 -18.19
N LYS A 2 27.16 0.14 -17.20
CA LYS A 2 27.64 0.11 -15.81
C LYS A 2 27.51 -1.28 -15.21
N LYS A 3 28.61 -1.81 -14.61
CA LYS A 3 28.62 -3.17 -14.02
C LYS A 3 28.43 -3.18 -12.50
N ASN A 4 28.75 -2.07 -11.81
CA ASN A 4 28.68 -1.95 -10.36
C ASN A 4 27.74 -0.82 -9.95
N PHE A 5 26.82 -1.09 -9.01
CA PHE A 5 25.86 -0.13 -8.49
C PHE A 5 26.03 0.08 -6.99
N ASN A 6 26.14 1.33 -6.58
CA ASN A 6 26.25 1.74 -5.19
C ASN A 6 24.87 2.05 -4.62
N ILE A 7 24.51 1.41 -3.53
CA ILE A 7 23.20 1.50 -2.88
C ILE A 7 23.37 2.22 -1.53
N ALA A 8 22.50 3.19 -1.28
CA ALA A 8 22.27 3.78 0.03
C ALA A 8 20.91 3.35 0.59
N ILE A 9 20.85 2.99 1.88
CA ILE A 9 19.60 2.63 2.58
C ILE A 9 19.36 3.64 3.68
N VAL A 10 18.24 4.35 3.61
CA VAL A 10 17.83 5.35 4.59
C VAL A 10 16.58 4.90 5.32
N GLY A 11 16.68 4.74 6.64
CA GLY A 11 15.68 4.10 7.48
C GLY A 11 16.04 2.64 7.76
N LEU A 12 16.53 2.37 8.98
CA LEU A 12 16.87 1.01 9.44
C LEU A 12 15.93 0.55 10.56
N GLY A 13 14.63 0.72 10.31
CA GLY A 13 13.55 0.09 11.07
C GLY A 13 13.48 -1.42 10.77
N GLN A 14 12.36 -2.05 11.05
CA GLN A 14 12.17 -3.49 10.78
C GLN A 14 12.40 -3.82 9.30
N ILE A 15 11.76 -3.07 8.38
CA ILE A 15 11.87 -3.27 6.93
C ILE A 15 13.31 -3.02 6.45
N GLY A 16 13.88 -1.83 6.72
CA GLY A 16 15.20 -1.49 6.20
C GLY A 16 16.33 -2.34 6.76
N ASN A 17 16.23 -2.83 8.00
CA ASN A 17 17.20 -3.75 8.57
C ASN A 17 17.09 -5.16 7.98
N TYR A 18 15.87 -5.63 7.71
CA TYR A 18 15.63 -6.90 7.04
C TYR A 18 16.15 -6.84 5.60
N LEU A 19 15.81 -5.82 4.84
CA LEU A 19 16.29 -5.60 3.47
C LEU A 19 17.83 -5.52 3.40
N TYR A 20 18.45 -4.80 4.33
CA TYR A 20 19.92 -4.72 4.42
C TYR A 20 20.55 -6.12 4.50
N ASN A 21 19.98 -7.01 5.32
CA ASN A 21 20.44 -8.38 5.45
C ASN A 21 20.21 -9.20 4.16
N GLU A 22 19.01 -9.11 3.57
CA GLU A 22 18.68 -9.80 2.32
C GLU A 22 19.61 -9.42 1.17
N LEU A 23 19.90 -8.13 1.01
CA LEU A 23 20.82 -7.64 -0.01
C LEU A 23 22.23 -8.18 0.16
N LYS A 24 22.67 -8.44 1.40
CA LYS A 24 23.97 -9.09 1.66
C LYS A 24 23.96 -10.56 1.28
N ILE A 25 22.94 -11.29 1.70
CA ILE A 25 22.81 -12.74 1.47
C ILE A 25 22.65 -13.01 -0.03
N LYS A 26 21.75 -12.27 -0.70
CA LYS A 26 21.38 -12.51 -2.10
C LYS A 26 22.26 -11.77 -3.12
N LYS A 27 23.42 -11.26 -2.69
CA LYS A 27 24.31 -10.50 -3.57
C LYS A 27 24.75 -11.28 -4.82
N LYS A 28 25.03 -12.58 -4.67
CA LYS A 28 25.41 -13.47 -5.79
C LYS A 28 24.20 -13.71 -6.72
N ASP A 29 23.04 -13.97 -6.18
CA ASP A 29 21.82 -14.22 -6.96
C ASP A 29 21.41 -12.98 -7.77
N ILE A 30 21.51 -11.79 -7.17
CA ILE A 30 21.27 -10.51 -7.86
C ILE A 30 22.24 -10.38 -9.04
N GLN A 31 23.52 -10.69 -8.84
CA GLN A 31 24.52 -10.64 -9.92
C GLN A 31 24.22 -11.63 -11.03
N ILE A 32 23.83 -12.84 -10.71
CA ILE A 32 23.44 -13.87 -11.71
C ILE A 32 22.24 -13.40 -12.52
N LYS A 33 21.19 -12.87 -11.84
CA LYS A 33 19.92 -12.46 -12.48
C LYS A 33 20.01 -11.16 -13.30
N THR A 34 21.00 -10.31 -13.05
CA THR A 34 21.09 -8.97 -13.65
C THR A 34 22.41 -8.71 -14.39
N GLY A 35 23.44 -9.53 -14.21
CA GLY A 35 24.80 -9.25 -14.67
C GLY A 35 25.48 -8.09 -13.95
N LYS A 36 24.87 -7.57 -12.86
CA LYS A 36 25.34 -6.37 -12.13
C LYS A 36 25.71 -6.70 -10.71
N LYS A 37 26.78 -6.07 -10.21
CA LYS A 37 27.19 -6.13 -8.81
C LYS A 37 26.59 -4.96 -8.03
N ILE A 38 26.23 -5.23 -6.78
CA ILE A 38 25.74 -4.20 -5.86
C ILE A 38 26.70 -4.02 -4.68
N ASN A 39 26.86 -2.78 -4.22
CA ASN A 39 27.62 -2.43 -3.03
C ASN A 39 26.78 -1.52 -2.14
N ILE A 40 26.60 -1.87 -0.87
CA ILE A 40 25.94 -0.98 0.10
C ILE A 40 27.03 -0.04 0.62
N VAL A 41 27.02 1.20 0.13
CA VAL A 41 28.02 2.23 0.46
C VAL A 41 27.61 3.10 1.63
N ALA A 42 26.29 3.24 1.88
CA ALA A 42 25.78 4.04 2.98
C ALA A 42 24.51 3.45 3.58
N ILE A 43 24.38 3.60 4.89
CA ILE A 43 23.17 3.33 5.65
C ILE A 43 22.90 4.47 6.62
N SER A 44 21.64 4.82 6.83
CA SER A 44 21.27 5.88 7.78
C SER A 44 20.07 5.53 8.65
N ALA A 45 20.16 5.93 9.91
CA ALA A 45 19.08 5.85 10.89
C ALA A 45 19.31 6.86 12.02
N LYS A 46 18.27 7.14 12.82
CA LYS A 46 18.33 8.05 13.97
C LYS A 46 19.39 7.63 15.00
N SER A 47 19.56 6.33 15.25
CA SER A 47 20.50 5.79 16.23
C SER A 47 21.37 4.69 15.62
N LYS A 48 22.70 4.84 15.75
CA LYS A 48 23.73 3.86 15.35
C LYS A 48 23.67 2.60 16.22
N ASN A 49 23.44 2.76 17.50
CA ASN A 49 23.54 1.69 18.52
C ASN A 49 22.21 1.03 18.88
N LYS A 50 21.09 1.43 18.26
CA LYS A 50 19.80 0.75 18.47
C LYS A 50 19.93 -0.75 18.17
N LYS A 51 19.46 -1.60 19.08
CA LYS A 51 19.40 -3.06 18.87
C LYS A 51 18.53 -3.36 17.62
N ARG A 52 19.05 -4.15 16.71
CA ARG A 52 18.39 -4.57 15.47
C ARG A 52 18.45 -6.07 15.34
N LYS A 53 17.50 -6.65 14.60
CA LYS A 53 17.46 -8.09 14.32
C LYS A 53 18.76 -8.55 13.62
N PHE A 54 19.24 -7.78 12.65
CA PHE A 54 20.46 -8.09 11.90
C PHE A 54 21.54 -7.03 12.13
N LYS A 55 22.80 -7.49 12.27
CA LYS A 55 23.98 -6.62 12.46
C LYS A 55 24.23 -5.77 11.22
N ILE A 56 24.56 -4.49 11.43
CA ILE A 56 24.91 -3.52 10.39
C ILE A 56 26.40 -3.23 10.36
N ASN A 57 26.92 -2.86 9.19
CA ASN A 57 28.28 -2.33 9.07
C ASN A 57 28.31 -0.87 9.55
N LYS A 58 28.91 -0.65 10.72
CA LYS A 58 28.98 0.69 11.33
C LYS A 58 29.94 1.65 10.61
N LYS A 59 30.81 1.16 9.70
CA LYS A 59 31.75 1.99 8.92
C LYS A 59 31.03 2.84 7.85
N VAL A 60 29.91 2.34 7.31
CA VAL A 60 29.10 3.03 6.29
C VAL A 60 27.84 3.68 6.89
N PHE A 61 27.85 3.95 8.19
CA PHE A 61 26.69 4.53 8.90
C PHE A 61 26.76 6.05 8.97
N TYR A 62 25.67 6.70 8.59
CA TYR A 62 25.45 8.14 8.65
C TYR A 62 24.27 8.45 9.57
N LYS A 63 24.44 9.37 10.52
CA LYS A 63 23.35 9.84 11.39
C LYS A 63 22.41 10.78 10.62
N ASN A 64 22.99 11.70 9.84
CA ASN A 64 22.24 12.57 8.95
C ASN A 64 22.23 11.98 7.53
N PRO A 65 21.06 11.56 7.00
CA PRO A 65 20.98 10.96 5.68
C PRO A 65 21.37 11.90 4.54
N LEU A 66 21.30 13.24 4.73
CA LEU A 66 21.66 14.21 3.69
C LEU A 66 23.19 14.30 3.49
N GLU A 67 23.98 13.91 4.48
CA GLU A 67 25.45 13.87 4.32
C GLU A 67 25.90 12.80 3.33
N ILE A 68 25.11 11.75 3.15
CA ILE A 68 25.42 10.66 2.21
C ILE A 68 25.65 11.21 0.80
N PHE A 69 24.81 12.16 0.35
CA PHE A 69 24.90 12.74 -0.98
C PHE A 69 26.15 13.59 -1.23
N LYS A 70 26.81 14.02 -0.15
CA LYS A 70 28.07 14.80 -0.22
C LYS A 70 29.31 13.91 -0.16
N LYS A 71 29.20 12.75 0.49
CA LYS A 71 30.35 11.90 0.83
C LYS A 71 30.45 10.64 -0.02
N GLU A 72 29.32 10.20 -0.61
CA GLU A 72 29.27 8.92 -1.31
C GLU A 72 28.75 9.09 -2.74
N LYS A 73 29.30 8.30 -3.65
CA LYS A 73 28.77 8.16 -4.99
C LYS A 73 27.66 7.10 -4.98
N ILE A 74 26.42 7.53 -5.10
CA ILE A 74 25.23 6.68 -5.00
C ILE A 74 24.57 6.55 -6.38
N ASP A 75 24.10 5.37 -6.70
CA ASP A 75 23.30 5.11 -7.91
C ASP A 75 21.82 4.88 -7.57
N ILE A 76 21.58 4.22 -6.45
CA ILE A 76 20.22 3.83 -6.01
C ILE A 76 20.09 4.18 -4.53
N LEU A 77 19.05 4.94 -4.22
CA LEU A 77 18.59 5.21 -2.85
C LEU A 77 17.40 4.33 -2.54
N ILE A 78 17.42 3.63 -1.41
CA ILE A 78 16.26 2.95 -0.85
C ILE A 78 15.82 3.71 0.40
N GLU A 79 14.64 4.34 0.34
CA GLU A 79 14.03 5.06 1.45
C GLU A 79 13.05 4.15 2.19
N ALA A 80 13.24 3.95 3.50
CA ALA A 80 12.41 3.13 4.37
C ALA A 80 12.14 3.81 5.73
N ILE A 81 11.89 5.13 5.72
CA ILE A 81 11.56 5.92 6.92
C ILE A 81 10.07 5.88 7.21
N GLY A 82 9.23 6.03 6.16
CA GLY A 82 7.77 5.89 6.26
C GLY A 82 6.99 7.19 6.53
N GLN A 83 7.59 8.37 6.52
CA GLN A 83 6.92 9.66 6.73
C GLN A 83 6.60 10.35 5.39
N SER A 84 5.42 10.99 5.28
CA SER A 84 5.05 11.71 4.06
C SER A 84 5.82 13.02 3.85
N ASN A 85 6.31 13.63 4.92
CA ASN A 85 6.99 14.93 4.92
C ASN A 85 8.36 14.84 5.63
N GLY A 86 8.97 15.99 5.84
CA GLY A 86 10.22 16.11 6.59
C GLY A 86 11.39 15.44 5.88
N ILE A 87 12.19 14.68 6.65
CA ILE A 87 13.45 14.12 6.15
C ILE A 87 13.23 13.07 5.04
N SER A 88 12.16 12.28 5.12
CA SER A 88 11.81 11.27 4.10
C SER A 88 11.63 11.92 2.73
N LYS A 89 10.75 12.93 2.63
CA LYS A 89 10.55 13.71 1.41
C LYS A 89 11.85 14.34 0.91
N LYS A 90 12.60 15.00 1.82
CA LYS A 90 13.83 15.72 1.49
C LYS A 90 14.92 14.82 0.91
N VAL A 91 15.07 13.61 1.44
CA VAL A 91 16.02 12.61 0.97
C VAL A 91 15.65 12.10 -0.42
N VAL A 92 14.37 11.80 -0.67
CA VAL A 92 13.89 11.34 -1.97
C VAL A 92 14.02 12.44 -3.03
N GLU A 93 13.62 13.68 -2.71
CA GLU A 93 13.80 14.83 -3.61
C GLU A 93 15.27 15.06 -3.97
N THR A 94 16.15 15.01 -2.97
CA THR A 94 17.60 15.21 -3.18
C THR A 94 18.17 14.13 -4.09
N ALA A 95 17.78 12.87 -3.87
CA ALA A 95 18.21 11.76 -4.72
C ALA A 95 17.78 11.97 -6.18
N LEU A 96 16.50 12.22 -6.42
CA LEU A 96 15.97 12.42 -7.77
C LEU A 96 16.61 13.61 -8.48
N LYS A 97 16.83 14.73 -7.78
CA LYS A 97 17.53 15.92 -8.33
C LYS A 97 18.99 15.62 -8.71
N ASN A 98 19.64 14.72 -7.96
CA ASN A 98 21.01 14.29 -8.23
C ASN A 98 21.11 13.11 -9.21
N LYS A 99 20.04 12.81 -9.95
CA LYS A 99 19.97 11.71 -10.93
C LYS A 99 20.23 10.33 -10.32
N ILE A 100 19.78 10.12 -9.07
CA ILE A 100 19.85 8.86 -8.34
C ILE A 100 18.49 8.19 -8.41
N HIS A 101 18.45 6.91 -8.78
CA HIS A 101 17.22 6.11 -8.74
C HIS A 101 16.72 5.97 -7.31
N VAL A 102 15.41 5.96 -7.13
CA VAL A 102 14.78 5.85 -5.80
C VAL A 102 13.84 4.65 -5.76
N ILE A 103 13.90 3.90 -4.66
CA ILE A 103 12.97 2.83 -4.32
C ILE A 103 12.39 3.14 -2.94
N THR A 104 11.06 3.06 -2.78
CA THR A 104 10.41 3.35 -1.49
C THR A 104 9.14 2.55 -1.25
N PRO A 105 8.89 2.01 -0.04
CA PRO A 105 7.60 1.42 0.35
C PRO A 105 6.63 2.47 0.91
N ASN A 106 6.99 3.75 0.87
CA ASN A 106 6.32 4.81 1.61
C ASN A 106 5.06 5.32 0.92
N LYS A 107 3.95 4.60 1.15
CA LYS A 107 2.63 4.97 0.60
C LYS A 107 2.17 6.38 0.96
N ALA A 108 2.48 6.85 2.18
CA ALA A 108 2.11 8.19 2.62
C ALA A 108 2.85 9.29 1.83
N LEU A 109 4.10 9.04 1.44
CA LEU A 109 4.87 9.93 0.58
C LEU A 109 4.32 9.94 -0.84
N ILE A 110 4.06 8.74 -1.40
CA ILE A 110 3.59 8.60 -2.78
C ILE A 110 2.16 9.11 -2.95
N SER A 111 1.24 8.81 -2.02
CA SER A 111 -0.13 9.32 -2.10
C SER A 111 -0.23 10.86 -1.98
N LYS A 112 0.71 11.49 -1.25
CA LYS A 112 0.71 12.95 -1.04
C LYS A 112 1.55 13.73 -2.03
N HIS A 113 2.70 13.19 -2.44
CA HIS A 113 3.71 13.88 -3.25
C HIS A 113 4.11 13.12 -4.51
N GLY A 114 3.42 12.03 -4.83
CA GLY A 114 3.79 11.13 -5.93
C GLY A 114 3.89 11.83 -7.27
N ASP A 115 2.96 12.71 -7.61
CA ASP A 115 2.99 13.47 -8.87
C ASP A 115 4.22 14.37 -9.00
N TYR A 116 4.54 15.09 -7.92
CA TYR A 116 5.71 15.95 -7.88
C TYR A 116 7.02 15.15 -8.00
N LEU A 117 7.11 14.05 -7.25
CA LEU A 117 8.30 13.19 -7.26
C LEU A 117 8.46 12.45 -8.59
N ALA A 118 7.34 12.01 -9.21
CA ALA A 118 7.35 11.44 -10.55
C ALA A 118 7.86 12.44 -11.60
N ASN A 119 7.42 13.70 -11.52
CA ASN A 119 7.91 14.76 -12.38
C ASN A 119 9.43 14.96 -12.27
N LEU A 120 9.98 14.89 -11.04
CA LEU A 120 11.42 14.97 -10.81
C LEU A 120 12.15 13.76 -11.40
N ALA A 121 11.61 12.56 -11.22
CA ALA A 121 12.19 11.33 -11.75
C ALA A 121 12.24 11.35 -13.29
N GLU A 122 11.13 11.68 -13.93
CA GLU A 122 11.04 11.77 -15.39
C GLU A 122 11.98 12.83 -15.96
N LYS A 123 12.00 14.04 -15.38
CA LYS A 123 12.90 15.14 -15.80
C LYS A 123 14.37 14.72 -15.75
N ASN A 124 14.75 13.94 -14.74
CA ASN A 124 16.14 13.52 -14.52
C ASN A 124 16.46 12.14 -15.12
N LYS A 125 15.49 11.49 -15.79
CA LYS A 125 15.61 10.17 -16.45
C LYS A 125 16.09 9.08 -15.47
N VAL A 126 15.52 9.08 -14.28
CA VAL A 126 15.74 8.08 -13.23
C VAL A 126 14.43 7.45 -12.78
N ASN A 127 14.50 6.25 -12.21
CA ASN A 127 13.34 5.57 -11.69
C ASN A 127 12.95 6.09 -10.31
N LEU A 128 11.66 6.19 -10.08
CA LEU A 128 11.01 6.22 -8.77
C LEU A 128 10.11 4.99 -8.71
N GLU A 129 10.55 3.96 -8.00
CA GLU A 129 9.83 2.69 -7.85
C GLU A 129 9.23 2.60 -6.44
N PHE A 130 8.01 2.07 -6.36
CA PHE A 130 7.27 2.04 -5.11
C PHE A 130 6.31 0.85 -5.00
N GLU A 131 6.68 -0.31 -5.59
CA GLU A 131 5.87 -1.53 -5.56
C GLU A 131 5.41 -1.88 -4.14
N ALA A 132 6.33 -1.83 -3.18
CA ALA A 132 6.06 -2.15 -1.79
C ALA A 132 5.11 -1.18 -1.07
N SER A 133 4.70 -0.07 -1.71
CA SER A 133 3.78 0.90 -1.12
C SER A 133 2.32 0.41 -1.09
N VAL A 134 1.97 -0.56 -1.93
CA VAL A 134 0.62 -1.15 -2.00
C VAL A 134 0.73 -2.66 -2.01
N GLY A 135 0.01 -3.32 -1.10
CA GLY A 135 -0.07 -4.78 -1.06
C GLY A 135 1.20 -5.50 -0.62
N GLY A 136 2.20 -4.79 -0.09
CA GLY A 136 3.42 -5.40 0.47
C GLY A 136 4.13 -6.32 -0.50
N GLY A 137 3.95 -7.64 -0.35
CA GLY A 137 4.54 -8.67 -1.23
C GLY A 137 3.76 -8.96 -2.51
N ILE A 138 2.56 -8.42 -2.66
CA ILE A 138 1.70 -8.61 -3.83
C ILE A 138 2.19 -7.70 -4.97
N PRO A 139 2.54 -8.22 -6.16
CA PRO A 139 3.11 -7.41 -7.25
C PRO A 139 2.03 -6.63 -8.02
N ILE A 140 1.17 -5.87 -7.33
CA ILE A 140 -0.01 -5.25 -7.91
C ILE A 140 0.31 -4.06 -8.81
N LEU A 141 1.25 -3.17 -8.41
CA LEU A 141 1.56 -1.99 -9.19
C LEU A 141 2.27 -2.38 -10.48
N ARG A 142 3.12 -3.39 -10.44
CA ARG A 142 3.78 -3.94 -11.63
C ARG A 142 2.77 -4.64 -12.54
N THR A 143 1.82 -5.37 -11.99
CA THR A 143 0.75 -5.97 -12.77
C THR A 143 -0.01 -4.91 -13.56
N ILE A 144 -0.37 -3.80 -12.93
CA ILE A 144 -1.05 -2.68 -13.61
C ILE A 144 -0.15 -2.01 -14.64
N LYS A 145 1.09 -1.68 -14.27
CA LYS A 145 2.02 -0.91 -15.12
C LYS A 145 2.58 -1.71 -16.31
N GLU A 146 2.70 -3.01 -16.19
CA GLU A 146 3.40 -3.86 -17.15
C GLU A 146 2.51 -4.99 -17.68
N GLY A 147 2.01 -5.85 -16.80
CA GLY A 147 1.25 -7.03 -17.20
C GLY A 147 -0.09 -6.71 -17.86
N LEU A 148 -0.77 -5.67 -17.37
CA LEU A 148 -2.08 -5.24 -17.85
C LEU A 148 -2.04 -3.86 -18.53
N ALA A 149 -0.89 -3.38 -18.95
CA ALA A 149 -0.68 -2.02 -19.45
C ALA A 149 -1.57 -1.66 -20.67
N THR A 150 -1.97 -2.63 -21.46
CA THR A 150 -2.85 -2.45 -22.63
C THR A 150 -4.33 -2.63 -22.33
N ASN A 151 -4.67 -3.05 -21.12
CA ASN A 151 -6.05 -3.25 -20.70
C ASN A 151 -6.69 -1.96 -20.21
N LYS A 152 -7.98 -1.78 -20.50
CA LYS A 152 -8.78 -0.72 -19.89
C LYS A 152 -9.31 -1.22 -18.55
N ILE A 153 -8.60 -0.90 -17.48
CA ILE A 153 -9.07 -1.16 -16.12
C ILE A 153 -10.17 -0.16 -15.79
N PHE A 154 -11.30 -0.63 -15.24
CA PHE A 154 -12.41 0.22 -14.86
C PHE A 154 -12.78 0.11 -13.37
N LYS A 155 -12.30 -0.93 -12.66
CA LYS A 155 -12.49 -1.08 -11.22
C LYS A 155 -11.33 -1.83 -10.59
N VAL A 156 -10.92 -1.36 -9.43
CA VAL A 156 -9.95 -2.02 -8.55
C VAL A 156 -10.51 -2.01 -7.14
N TYR A 157 -10.56 -3.15 -6.51
CA TYR A 157 -11.02 -3.25 -5.13
C TYR A 157 -10.29 -4.36 -4.39
N GLY A 158 -10.32 -4.30 -3.06
CA GLY A 158 -9.69 -5.36 -2.30
C GLY A 158 -9.56 -5.10 -0.81
N ILE A 159 -9.05 -6.09 -0.13
CA ILE A 159 -8.64 -6.03 1.26
C ILE A 159 -7.22 -5.48 1.29
N LEU A 160 -7.10 -4.20 1.62
CA LEU A 160 -5.83 -3.47 1.59
C LEU A 160 -5.20 -3.27 2.99
N ASN A 161 -5.90 -3.70 4.05
CA ASN A 161 -5.41 -3.61 5.42
C ASN A 161 -5.54 -4.95 6.13
N GLY A 162 -4.41 -5.59 6.45
CA GLY A 162 -4.36 -6.92 7.08
C GLY A 162 -4.82 -6.90 8.55
N THR A 163 -4.62 -5.79 9.27
CA THR A 163 -5.07 -5.64 10.67
C THR A 163 -6.59 -5.71 10.75
N CYS A 164 -7.29 -4.93 9.92
CA CYS A 164 -8.75 -4.93 9.86
C CYS A 164 -9.29 -6.29 9.42
N ASN A 165 -8.67 -6.91 8.41
CA ASN A 165 -9.10 -8.24 7.97
C ASN A 165 -8.91 -9.30 9.06
N TYR A 166 -7.81 -9.25 9.79
CA TYR A 166 -7.58 -10.14 10.93
C TYR A 166 -8.67 -9.97 11.99
N ILE A 167 -8.96 -8.73 12.40
CA ILE A 167 -9.97 -8.45 13.42
C ILE A 167 -11.34 -8.98 13.00
N LEU A 168 -11.82 -8.63 11.82
CA LEU A 168 -13.12 -9.09 11.31
C LEU A 168 -13.17 -10.62 11.17
N THR A 169 -12.09 -11.26 10.70
CA THR A 169 -11.99 -12.72 10.62
C THR A 169 -12.06 -13.38 12.00
N GLN A 170 -11.39 -12.81 13.01
CA GLN A 170 -11.41 -13.38 14.35
C GLN A 170 -12.77 -13.17 15.04
N MET A 171 -13.39 -12.00 14.89
CA MET A 171 -14.75 -11.76 15.38
C MET A 171 -15.75 -12.78 14.78
N GLU A 172 -15.64 -13.08 13.48
CA GLU A 172 -16.47 -14.10 12.83
C GLU A 172 -16.26 -15.49 13.44
N LYS A 173 -14.99 -15.89 13.63
CA LYS A 173 -14.62 -17.23 14.15
C LYS A 173 -14.91 -17.44 15.63
N THR A 174 -14.61 -16.44 16.45
CA THR A 174 -14.65 -16.58 17.91
C THR A 174 -15.91 -16.00 18.54
N LYS A 175 -16.69 -15.22 17.78
CA LYS A 175 -17.88 -14.48 18.25
C LYS A 175 -17.55 -13.47 19.37
N GLU A 176 -16.27 -13.15 19.54
CA GLU A 176 -15.81 -12.18 20.53
C GLU A 176 -16.08 -10.74 20.06
N SER A 177 -16.15 -9.81 21.03
CA SER A 177 -16.31 -8.39 20.77
C SER A 177 -15.08 -7.80 20.07
N PHE A 178 -15.30 -6.74 19.30
CA PHE A 178 -14.24 -5.96 18.63
C PHE A 178 -13.09 -5.61 19.59
N SER A 179 -13.40 -5.12 20.80
CA SER A 179 -12.40 -4.70 21.78
C SER A 179 -11.50 -5.85 22.26
N ASN A 180 -12.05 -7.06 22.45
CA ASN A 180 -11.28 -8.22 22.86
C ASN A 180 -10.35 -8.71 21.74
N VAL A 181 -10.87 -8.76 20.51
CA VAL A 181 -10.08 -9.17 19.35
C VAL A 181 -8.99 -8.15 19.03
N LEU A 182 -9.27 -6.85 19.17
CA LEU A 182 -8.25 -5.80 19.00
C LEU A 182 -7.08 -5.96 19.98
N LYS A 183 -7.36 -6.22 21.26
CA LYS A 183 -6.31 -6.50 22.26
C LYS A 183 -5.44 -7.70 21.87
N LYS A 184 -6.05 -8.77 21.37
CA LYS A 184 -5.30 -9.94 20.84
C LYS A 184 -4.45 -9.58 19.63
N ALA A 185 -4.99 -8.80 18.69
CA ALA A 185 -4.24 -8.32 17.55
C ALA A 185 -3.00 -7.48 17.95
N GLN A 186 -3.14 -6.63 18.97
CA GLN A 186 -2.03 -5.84 19.53
C GLN A 186 -0.96 -6.73 20.18
N LEU A 187 -1.34 -7.74 20.97
CA LEU A 187 -0.41 -8.69 21.56
C LEU A 187 0.38 -9.50 20.53
N LEU A 188 -0.26 -9.86 19.42
CA LEU A 188 0.36 -10.57 18.31
C LEU A 188 1.19 -9.66 17.38
N GLY A 189 1.14 -8.34 17.60
CA GLY A 189 1.86 -7.37 16.77
C GLY A 189 1.20 -7.08 15.42
N TYR A 190 -0.06 -7.45 15.21
CA TYR A 190 -0.84 -7.14 14.00
C TYR A 190 -1.47 -5.75 14.05
N ALA A 191 -1.72 -5.22 15.25
CA ALA A 191 -2.18 -3.85 15.44
C ALA A 191 -1.17 -3.06 16.28
N GLU A 192 -1.01 -1.76 15.99
CA GLU A 192 -0.10 -0.90 16.76
C GLU A 192 -0.66 -0.68 18.18
N PRO A 193 0.13 -0.92 19.26
CA PRO A 193 -0.37 -0.81 20.62
C PRO A 193 -0.79 0.61 21.00
N SER A 194 -0.07 1.64 20.53
CA SER A 194 -0.27 3.03 20.95
C SER A 194 -1.34 3.76 20.14
N ASN A 195 -1.47 3.47 18.85
CA ASN A 195 -2.42 4.17 17.99
C ASN A 195 -2.85 3.34 16.76
N PRO A 196 -3.79 2.39 16.92
CA PRO A 196 -4.28 1.58 15.81
C PRO A 196 -5.24 2.35 14.86
N LYS A 197 -5.61 3.60 15.19
CA LYS A 197 -6.64 4.36 14.46
C LYS A 197 -6.35 4.54 12.97
N LEU A 198 -5.09 4.65 12.56
CA LEU A 198 -4.75 4.78 11.14
C LEU A 198 -5.16 3.55 10.32
N ASP A 199 -5.09 2.37 10.94
CA ASP A 199 -5.55 1.12 10.32
C ASP A 199 -7.08 1.02 10.43
N LEU A 200 -7.61 1.13 11.65
CA LEU A 200 -9.01 0.86 11.97
C LEU A 200 -9.98 1.81 11.26
N ASN A 201 -9.61 3.07 11.08
CA ASN A 201 -10.43 4.10 10.42
C ASN A 201 -10.24 4.14 8.90
N GLY A 202 -9.41 3.26 8.31
CA GLY A 202 -9.25 3.12 6.86
C GLY A 202 -8.24 4.06 6.21
N TYR A 203 -7.52 4.92 6.95
CA TYR A 203 -6.54 5.85 6.36
C TYR A 203 -5.41 5.14 5.62
N ASP A 204 -4.92 4.01 6.16
CA ASP A 204 -3.91 3.18 5.52
C ASP A 204 -4.42 2.63 4.18
N ALA A 205 -5.63 2.10 4.16
CA ALA A 205 -6.26 1.57 2.96
C ALA A 205 -6.52 2.68 1.92
N LEU A 206 -6.98 3.87 2.36
CA LEU A 206 -7.26 5.00 1.47
C LEU A 206 -6.00 5.49 0.74
N ALA A 207 -4.86 5.58 1.43
CA ALA A 207 -3.60 5.95 0.78
C ALA A 207 -3.22 4.98 -0.36
N LYS A 208 -3.49 3.68 -0.18
CA LYS A 208 -3.28 2.65 -1.19
C LYS A 208 -4.29 2.77 -2.34
N VAL A 209 -5.57 3.01 -2.04
CA VAL A 209 -6.63 3.24 -3.04
C VAL A 209 -6.26 4.39 -3.96
N LYS A 210 -5.79 5.52 -3.42
CA LYS A 210 -5.37 6.68 -4.22
C LYS A 210 -4.22 6.37 -5.19
N ILE A 211 -3.27 5.54 -4.77
CA ILE A 211 -2.16 5.10 -5.64
C ILE A 211 -2.67 4.16 -6.73
N LEU A 212 -3.51 3.19 -6.37
CA LEU A 212 -4.13 2.27 -7.32
C LEU A 212 -4.98 3.00 -8.36
N SER A 213 -5.81 3.94 -7.90
CA SER A 213 -6.64 4.81 -8.74
C SER A 213 -5.81 5.57 -9.77
N ALA A 214 -4.76 6.24 -9.31
CA ALA A 214 -3.88 7.03 -10.18
C ALA A 214 -3.21 6.18 -11.28
N LEU A 215 -2.80 4.96 -10.94
CA LEU A 215 -2.19 4.02 -11.89
C LEU A 215 -3.22 3.43 -12.86
N SER A 216 -4.33 2.93 -12.34
CA SER A 216 -5.32 2.22 -13.15
C SER A 216 -6.04 3.11 -14.15
N PHE A 217 -6.25 4.37 -13.80
CA PHE A 217 -7.02 5.31 -14.61
C PHE A 217 -6.16 6.41 -15.26
N ASN A 218 -4.84 6.28 -15.18
CA ASN A 218 -3.89 7.23 -15.79
C ASN A 218 -4.08 8.69 -15.32
N ASN A 219 -4.50 8.87 -14.08
CA ASN A 219 -4.76 10.18 -13.48
C ASN A 219 -3.62 10.60 -12.53
N LYS A 220 -3.62 11.87 -12.16
CA LYS A 220 -2.86 12.32 -10.99
C LYS A 220 -3.49 11.77 -9.72
N VAL A 221 -2.70 11.66 -8.65
CA VAL A 221 -3.20 11.23 -7.36
C VAL A 221 -4.24 12.24 -6.85
N SER A 222 -5.43 11.76 -6.48
CA SER A 222 -6.50 12.60 -5.98
C SER A 222 -6.19 13.16 -4.59
N ASN A 223 -6.37 14.48 -4.42
CA ASN A 223 -6.33 15.14 -3.11
C ASN A 223 -7.74 15.42 -2.55
N LYS A 224 -8.78 14.94 -3.23
CA LYS A 224 -10.16 15.14 -2.80
C LYS A 224 -10.52 14.19 -1.67
N ASP A 225 -11.50 14.62 -0.86
CA ASP A 225 -12.07 13.77 0.17
C ASP A 225 -12.87 12.63 -0.46
N CYS A 226 -12.79 11.47 0.18
CA CYS A 226 -13.43 10.24 -0.24
C CYS A 226 -14.38 9.76 0.87
N LEU A 227 -15.32 8.90 0.53
CA LEU A 227 -16.05 8.15 1.54
C LEU A 227 -15.08 7.25 2.28
N MET A 228 -14.99 7.43 3.59
CA MET A 228 -14.12 6.64 4.45
C MET A 228 -14.83 6.27 5.74
N GLU A 229 -14.98 4.99 5.96
CA GLU A 229 -15.54 4.42 7.18
C GLU A 229 -14.67 3.24 7.64
N GLY A 230 -14.37 3.21 8.94
CA GLY A 230 -13.58 2.16 9.56
C GLY A 230 -14.43 1.01 10.08
N ILE A 231 -13.78 0.12 10.87
CA ILE A 231 -14.43 -1.08 11.41
C ILE A 231 -14.80 -0.97 12.90
N GLU A 232 -14.56 0.18 13.53
CA GLU A 232 -14.73 0.34 14.99
C GLU A 232 -16.17 0.19 15.46
N ASN A 233 -17.14 0.47 14.57
CA ASN A 233 -18.58 0.38 14.83
C ASN A 233 -19.20 -0.99 14.48
N ILE A 234 -18.39 -1.95 14.01
CA ILE A 234 -18.86 -3.29 13.68
C ILE A 234 -18.98 -4.11 14.97
N GLU A 235 -20.16 -4.62 15.24
CA GLU A 235 -20.46 -5.44 16.38
C GLU A 235 -20.56 -6.93 16.02
N SER A 236 -20.47 -7.80 17.01
CA SER A 236 -20.61 -9.25 16.83
C SER A 236 -21.96 -9.61 16.21
N LYS A 237 -23.04 -8.85 16.54
CA LYS A 237 -24.37 -9.04 15.98
C LYS A 237 -24.44 -8.75 14.48
N ASP A 238 -23.70 -7.73 13.98
CA ASP A 238 -23.61 -7.45 12.55
C ASP A 238 -22.97 -8.62 11.79
N ILE A 239 -21.95 -9.22 12.39
CA ILE A 239 -21.26 -10.38 11.80
C ILE A 239 -22.18 -11.60 11.81
N GLU A 240 -22.93 -11.82 12.88
CA GLU A 240 -23.90 -12.92 12.96
C GLU A 240 -25.00 -12.79 11.89
N ILE A 241 -25.59 -11.60 11.78
CA ILE A 241 -26.65 -11.34 10.76
C ILE A 241 -26.08 -11.49 9.35
N SER A 242 -24.89 -10.95 9.08
CA SER A 242 -24.24 -11.12 7.78
C SER A 242 -23.99 -12.59 7.45
N ASP A 243 -23.61 -13.39 8.44
CA ASP A 243 -23.40 -14.83 8.31
C ASP A 243 -24.66 -15.59 7.92
N GLN A 244 -25.80 -15.25 8.57
CA GLN A 244 -27.13 -15.81 8.26
C GLN A 244 -27.59 -15.47 6.83
N LEU A 245 -27.18 -14.31 6.32
CA LEU A 245 -27.47 -13.85 4.97
C LEU A 245 -26.49 -14.36 3.89
N ASN A 246 -25.59 -15.28 4.23
CA ASN A 246 -24.51 -15.80 3.39
C ASN A 246 -23.47 -14.74 2.96
N PHE A 247 -23.25 -13.71 3.80
CA PHE A 247 -22.25 -12.70 3.58
C PHE A 247 -21.17 -12.69 4.69
N ARG A 248 -20.04 -12.08 4.38
CA ARG A 248 -18.98 -11.69 5.32
C ARG A 248 -18.78 -10.19 5.27
N ILE A 249 -18.43 -9.61 6.43
CA ILE A 249 -18.03 -8.20 6.48
C ILE A 249 -16.53 -8.11 6.23
N LYS A 250 -16.12 -7.33 5.21
CA LYS A 250 -14.74 -7.03 4.90
C LYS A 250 -14.56 -5.52 4.76
N LEU A 251 -13.44 -4.97 5.25
CA LEU A 251 -13.08 -3.58 4.95
C LEU A 251 -12.46 -3.55 3.54
N LEU A 252 -13.15 -2.96 2.59
CA LEU A 252 -12.68 -2.85 1.23
C LEU A 252 -12.21 -1.42 0.90
N GLY A 253 -11.05 -1.34 0.26
CA GLY A 253 -10.67 -0.17 -0.51
C GLY A 253 -11.11 -0.37 -1.96
N ILE A 254 -11.83 0.60 -2.51
CA ILE A 254 -12.44 0.51 -3.83
C ILE A 254 -12.14 1.77 -4.62
N THR A 255 -11.78 1.61 -5.87
CA THR A 255 -11.74 2.70 -6.85
C THR A 255 -12.32 2.22 -8.17
N GLU A 256 -13.19 3.00 -8.75
CA GLU A 256 -13.87 2.66 -10.00
C GLU A 256 -14.12 3.90 -10.88
N MET A 257 -14.22 3.64 -12.18
CA MET A 257 -14.51 4.66 -13.19
C MET A 257 -16.00 4.60 -13.55
N ILE A 258 -16.75 5.61 -13.15
CA ILE A 258 -18.19 5.76 -13.44
C ILE A 258 -18.37 6.99 -14.33
N ASN A 259 -18.85 6.82 -15.57
CA ASN A 259 -19.09 7.92 -16.51
C ASN A 259 -17.88 8.88 -16.65
N ASN A 260 -16.67 8.33 -16.81
CA ASN A 260 -15.41 9.08 -16.86
C ASN A 260 -15.08 9.91 -15.61
N GLN A 261 -15.67 9.57 -14.48
CA GLN A 261 -15.38 10.13 -13.16
C GLN A 261 -14.87 9.03 -12.23
N ILE A 262 -13.96 9.36 -11.33
CA ILE A 262 -13.38 8.40 -10.39
C ILE A 262 -14.18 8.43 -9.08
N TYR A 263 -14.50 7.26 -8.58
CA TYR A 263 -15.08 7.08 -7.26
C TYR A 263 -14.15 6.24 -6.38
N GLU A 264 -13.50 6.91 -5.44
CA GLU A 264 -12.60 6.31 -4.46
C GLU A 264 -13.31 6.21 -3.11
N ARG A 265 -13.24 5.05 -2.44
CA ARG A 265 -13.85 4.85 -1.13
C ARG A 265 -13.19 3.73 -0.34
N VAL A 266 -13.31 3.80 0.98
CA VAL A 266 -12.93 2.74 1.92
C VAL A 266 -14.05 2.60 2.94
N HIS A 267 -14.67 1.43 3.01
CA HIS A 267 -15.72 1.17 3.99
C HIS A 267 -15.93 -0.33 4.20
N PRO A 268 -16.57 -0.75 5.30
CA PRO A 268 -17.06 -2.11 5.46
C PRO A 268 -18.06 -2.46 4.35
N CYS A 269 -17.90 -3.66 3.80
CA CYS A 269 -18.77 -4.20 2.75
C CYS A 269 -19.24 -5.59 3.13
N LEU A 270 -20.50 -5.89 2.81
CA LEU A 270 -21.00 -7.25 2.76
C LEU A 270 -20.49 -7.90 1.46
N VAL A 271 -19.72 -8.96 1.57
CA VAL A 271 -19.23 -9.74 0.44
C VAL A 271 -19.76 -11.16 0.50
N ASN A 272 -20.14 -11.72 -0.63
CA ASN A 272 -20.62 -13.10 -0.68
C ASN A 272 -19.53 -14.05 -0.17
N LYS A 273 -19.92 -15.03 0.68
CA LYS A 273 -19.00 -16.02 1.26
C LYS A 273 -18.28 -16.84 0.21
N ASP A 274 -18.92 -17.10 -0.93
CA ASP A 274 -18.37 -17.93 -2.01
C ASP A 274 -17.47 -17.14 -2.97
N SER A 275 -17.40 -15.81 -2.82
CA SER A 275 -16.52 -14.96 -3.62
C SER A 275 -15.04 -15.11 -3.23
N TYR A 276 -14.14 -14.82 -4.18
CA TYR A 276 -12.70 -14.79 -3.89
C TYR A 276 -12.36 -13.89 -2.70
N ILE A 277 -12.91 -12.68 -2.66
CA ILE A 277 -12.63 -11.72 -1.60
C ILE A 277 -13.22 -12.14 -0.25
N GLY A 278 -14.36 -12.83 -0.25
CA GLY A 278 -15.00 -13.37 0.95
C GLY A 278 -14.13 -14.42 1.65
N ASN A 279 -13.33 -15.17 0.89
CA ASN A 279 -12.47 -16.23 1.42
C ASN A 279 -11.07 -15.78 1.84
N VAL A 280 -10.74 -14.50 1.70
CA VAL A 280 -9.48 -13.93 2.18
C VAL A 280 -9.54 -13.68 3.68
N ASN A 281 -8.87 -14.51 4.46
CA ASN A 281 -8.93 -14.51 5.93
C ASN A 281 -7.60 -14.12 6.60
N GLY A 282 -7.67 -13.82 7.90
CA GLY A 282 -6.51 -13.48 8.72
C GLY A 282 -5.86 -12.17 8.28
N VAL A 283 -4.53 -12.15 8.26
CA VAL A 283 -3.75 -10.95 7.88
C VAL A 283 -3.54 -10.79 6.37
N MET A 284 -4.13 -11.68 5.57
CA MET A 284 -3.94 -11.69 4.12
C MET A 284 -4.63 -10.49 3.48
N ASN A 285 -3.99 -9.96 2.44
CA ASN A 285 -4.53 -8.96 1.54
C ASN A 285 -4.89 -9.60 0.21
N ALA A 286 -5.85 -9.02 -0.49
CA ALA A 286 -6.15 -9.36 -1.87
C ALA A 286 -6.59 -8.13 -2.63
N VAL A 287 -6.23 -8.06 -3.91
CA VAL A 287 -6.65 -7.00 -4.83
C VAL A 287 -7.24 -7.65 -6.06
N ILE A 288 -8.39 -7.17 -6.46
CA ILE A 288 -9.12 -7.58 -7.64
C ILE A 288 -9.11 -6.42 -8.63
N LEU A 289 -8.75 -6.72 -9.86
CA LEU A 289 -8.74 -5.80 -11.00
C LEU A 289 -9.80 -6.26 -11.98
N GLU A 290 -10.70 -5.38 -12.34
CA GLU A 290 -11.68 -5.60 -13.41
C GLU A 290 -11.31 -4.73 -14.61
N GLY A 291 -11.15 -5.34 -15.78
CA GLY A 291 -10.72 -4.66 -16.99
C GLY A 291 -11.12 -5.38 -18.28
N ASN A 292 -10.92 -4.71 -19.39
CA ASN A 292 -11.18 -5.26 -20.73
C ASN A 292 -9.92 -5.17 -21.59
N PRO A 293 -9.46 -6.24 -22.26
CA PRO A 293 -10.11 -7.56 -22.42
C PRO A 293 -9.80 -8.58 -21.30
N VAL A 294 -9.02 -8.27 -20.27
CA VAL A 294 -8.53 -9.23 -19.28
C VAL A 294 -9.63 -9.87 -18.43
N GLY A 295 -10.79 -9.24 -18.28
CA GLY A 295 -11.82 -9.68 -17.33
C GLY A 295 -11.41 -9.38 -15.89
N GLU A 296 -11.59 -10.32 -14.99
CA GLU A 296 -11.22 -10.23 -13.58
C GLU A 296 -9.85 -10.86 -13.33
N SER A 297 -8.99 -10.18 -12.62
CA SER A 297 -7.70 -10.67 -12.15
C SER A 297 -7.59 -10.54 -10.64
N VAL A 298 -7.26 -11.63 -9.96
CA VAL A 298 -7.16 -11.69 -8.49
C VAL A 298 -5.71 -11.89 -8.07
N LEU A 299 -5.20 -11.02 -7.22
CA LEU A 299 -3.88 -11.16 -6.61
C LEU A 299 -4.03 -11.20 -5.09
N GLN A 300 -3.48 -12.22 -4.46
CA GLN A 300 -3.55 -12.43 -3.03
C GLN A 300 -2.16 -12.71 -2.46
N GLY A 301 -1.91 -12.24 -1.24
CA GLY A 301 -0.64 -12.48 -0.55
C GLY A 301 -0.55 -11.71 0.78
N GLU A 302 0.64 -11.75 1.39
CA GLU A 302 0.93 -10.97 2.59
C GLU A 302 1.09 -9.48 2.23
N GLY A 303 0.19 -8.65 2.77
CA GLY A 303 0.12 -7.21 2.48
C GLY A 303 1.09 -6.34 3.25
N ALA A 304 1.79 -6.89 4.25
CA ALA A 304 2.69 -6.16 5.13
C ALA A 304 3.74 -7.09 5.74
N GLY A 305 4.72 -6.51 6.42
CA GLY A 305 5.78 -7.24 7.10
C GLY A 305 7.15 -7.08 6.44
N PRO A 306 8.24 -7.36 7.19
CA PRO A 306 9.61 -7.14 6.70
C PRO A 306 9.97 -8.00 5.50
N GLY A 307 9.53 -9.25 5.46
CA GLY A 307 9.79 -10.20 4.36
C GLY A 307 9.10 -9.78 3.07
N PRO A 308 7.75 -9.72 3.04
CA PRO A 308 6.98 -9.34 1.86
C PRO A 308 7.38 -7.98 1.30
N THR A 309 7.49 -6.95 2.17
CA THR A 309 7.93 -5.60 1.76
C THR A 309 9.33 -5.61 1.15
N SER A 310 10.28 -6.35 1.76
CA SER A 310 11.63 -6.45 1.21
C SER A 310 11.67 -7.19 -0.12
N SER A 311 10.81 -8.18 -0.32
CA SER A 311 10.67 -8.88 -1.60
C SER A 311 10.28 -7.91 -2.73
N ALA A 312 9.30 -7.05 -2.49
CA ALA A 312 8.88 -6.04 -3.46
C ALA A 312 9.98 -4.99 -3.72
N LEU A 313 10.66 -4.49 -2.67
CA LEU A 313 11.79 -3.57 -2.81
C LEU A 313 12.94 -4.18 -3.62
N MET A 314 13.22 -5.48 -3.44
CA MET A 314 14.23 -6.19 -4.23
C MET A 314 13.78 -6.39 -5.67
N SER A 315 12.50 -6.62 -5.93
CA SER A 315 11.95 -6.69 -7.28
C SER A 315 12.13 -5.35 -8.02
N ASP A 316 11.89 -4.23 -7.36
CA ASP A 316 12.15 -2.88 -7.90
C ASP A 316 13.65 -2.68 -8.17
N LEU A 317 14.51 -3.11 -7.26
CA LEU A 317 15.95 -3.07 -7.45
C LEU A 317 16.39 -3.87 -8.70
N LEU A 318 15.89 -5.10 -8.87
CA LEU A 318 16.22 -5.90 -10.04
C LEU A 318 15.78 -5.23 -11.34
N SER A 319 14.63 -4.58 -11.34
CA SER A 319 14.13 -3.82 -12.50
C SER A 319 15.09 -2.71 -12.89
N ILE A 320 15.55 -1.90 -11.93
CA ILE A 320 16.54 -0.83 -12.16
C ILE A 320 17.87 -1.41 -12.67
N LEU A 321 18.37 -2.47 -12.04
CA LEU A 321 19.63 -3.11 -12.43
C LEU A 321 19.61 -3.69 -13.85
N ARG A 322 18.46 -4.14 -14.32
CA ARG A 322 18.23 -4.59 -15.70
C ARG A 322 18.22 -3.44 -16.73
N GLY A 323 18.20 -2.19 -16.23
CA GLY A 323 18.22 -0.99 -17.09
C GLY A 323 16.84 -0.51 -17.53
N ASN A 324 15.77 -1.02 -16.91
CA ASN A 324 14.43 -0.56 -17.22
C ASN A 324 14.21 0.85 -16.65
N ILE A 325 14.13 1.85 -17.51
CA ILE A 325 13.68 3.19 -17.13
C ILE A 325 12.19 3.29 -17.42
N LYS A 326 11.41 3.61 -16.39
CA LYS A 326 9.95 3.57 -16.45
C LYS A 326 9.35 4.88 -15.98
N TYR A 327 8.16 5.15 -16.50
CA TYR A 327 7.31 6.19 -15.93
C TYR A 327 6.80 5.71 -14.56
N PRO A 328 6.98 6.48 -13.46
CA PRO A 328 6.58 6.02 -12.13
C PRO A 328 5.12 5.58 -12.02
N PHE A 329 4.22 6.26 -12.74
CA PHE A 329 2.80 5.92 -12.80
C PHE A 329 2.36 5.28 -14.14
N GLY A 330 3.23 4.53 -14.81
CA GLY A 330 2.92 3.77 -16.02
C GLY A 330 2.91 4.60 -17.31
N ILE A 331 2.54 5.86 -17.26
CA ILE A 331 2.54 6.80 -18.40
C ILE A 331 3.25 8.10 -18.05
N SER A 332 3.65 8.87 -19.07
CA SER A 332 4.34 10.16 -18.86
C SER A 332 3.45 11.18 -18.13
N LYS A 333 4.07 12.05 -17.36
CA LYS A 333 3.39 13.12 -16.60
C LYS A 333 2.46 13.99 -17.44
N ASN A 334 2.83 14.25 -18.70
CA ASN A 334 2.06 15.12 -19.59
C ASN A 334 0.74 14.49 -20.06
N ARG A 335 0.62 13.17 -19.93
CA ARG A 335 -0.60 12.42 -20.26
C ARG A 335 -1.49 12.16 -19.04
N ARG A 336 -1.02 12.45 -17.84
CA ARG A 336 -1.78 12.28 -16.60
C ARG A 336 -2.63 13.52 -16.34
N VAL A 337 -3.92 13.34 -16.24
CA VAL A 337 -4.89 14.43 -16.03
C VAL A 337 -5.33 14.51 -14.58
N ASN A 338 -5.86 15.67 -14.18
CA ASN A 338 -6.50 15.80 -12.86
C ASN A 338 -7.78 14.95 -12.85
N PRO A 339 -8.01 14.14 -11.80
CA PRO A 339 -9.18 13.29 -11.74
C PRO A 339 -10.45 14.13 -11.63
N LYS A 340 -11.49 13.75 -12.39
CA LYS A 340 -12.86 14.19 -12.15
C LYS A 340 -13.46 13.24 -11.13
N ILE A 341 -13.91 13.75 -10.00
CA ILE A 341 -14.43 12.92 -8.90
C ILE A 341 -15.95 12.76 -9.05
N TYR A 342 -16.40 11.51 -8.92
CA TYR A 342 -17.81 11.17 -8.92
C TYR A 342 -18.49 11.68 -7.65
N ASP A 343 -19.67 12.24 -7.80
CA ASP A 343 -20.45 12.72 -6.67
C ASP A 343 -21.04 11.53 -5.88
N LYS A 344 -20.55 11.32 -4.67
CA LYS A 344 -20.97 10.22 -3.79
C LYS A 344 -22.48 10.18 -3.54
N ASN A 345 -23.17 11.34 -3.58
CA ASN A 345 -24.62 11.42 -3.34
C ASN A 345 -25.45 10.85 -4.50
N LYS A 346 -24.83 10.63 -5.67
CA LYS A 346 -25.46 9.99 -6.83
C LYS A 346 -25.24 8.48 -6.90
N TYR A 347 -24.44 7.94 -5.97
CA TYR A 347 -24.13 6.53 -5.95
C TYR A 347 -25.23 5.75 -5.22
N SER A 348 -25.87 4.85 -5.93
CA SER A 348 -26.88 3.96 -5.36
C SER A 348 -26.33 2.55 -5.25
N ASN A 349 -26.41 1.96 -4.07
CA ASN A 349 -25.99 0.60 -3.81
C ASN A 349 -26.85 -0.01 -2.69
N PRO A 350 -27.12 -1.32 -2.69
CA PRO A 350 -27.71 -1.99 -1.55
C PRO A 350 -26.90 -1.72 -0.28
N LEU A 351 -27.57 -1.48 0.82
CA LEU A 351 -26.94 -1.24 2.10
C LEU A 351 -27.53 -2.13 3.19
N TYR A 352 -26.70 -2.43 4.18
CA TYR A 352 -27.14 -3.01 5.44
C TYR A 352 -27.31 -1.88 6.46
N LEU A 353 -28.47 -1.84 7.09
CA LEU A 353 -28.79 -0.86 8.11
C LEU A 353 -29.28 -1.56 9.38
N ARG A 354 -28.59 -1.34 10.50
CA ARG A 354 -29.01 -1.77 11.82
C ARG A 354 -29.59 -0.57 12.58
N LEU A 355 -30.82 -0.71 13.04
CA LEU A 355 -31.51 0.31 13.81
C LEU A 355 -31.79 -0.22 15.24
N GLU A 356 -31.37 0.53 16.24
CA GLU A 356 -31.80 0.32 17.62
C GLU A 356 -32.99 1.24 17.90
N VAL A 357 -34.13 0.64 18.14
CA VAL A 357 -35.39 1.38 18.35
C VAL A 357 -36.08 0.90 19.63
N LYS A 358 -36.87 1.77 20.23
CA LYS A 358 -37.72 1.36 21.34
C LYS A 358 -38.82 0.44 20.81
N ASP A 359 -39.05 -0.68 21.49
CA ASP A 359 -40.16 -1.59 21.13
C ASP A 359 -41.50 -0.96 21.52
N LYS A 360 -42.09 -0.26 20.57
CA LYS A 360 -43.41 0.41 20.70
C LYS A 360 -44.24 0.20 19.43
N PRO A 361 -45.57 0.05 19.58
CA PRO A 361 -46.45 0.00 18.41
C PRO A 361 -46.22 1.19 17.48
N GLY A 362 -46.15 0.92 16.16
CA GLY A 362 -46.03 1.95 15.12
C GLY A 362 -44.57 2.28 14.73
N VAL A 363 -43.54 1.86 15.45
CA VAL A 363 -42.14 2.16 15.12
C VAL A 363 -41.76 1.58 13.77
N LEU A 364 -42.05 0.29 13.54
CA LEU A 364 -41.74 -0.34 12.24
C LEU A 364 -42.50 0.36 11.08
N SER A 365 -43.78 0.70 11.29
CA SER A 365 -44.55 1.44 10.30
C SER A 365 -43.97 2.81 9.98
N SER A 366 -43.39 3.49 10.99
CA SER A 366 -42.73 4.78 10.78
C SER A 366 -41.45 4.66 9.97
N ILE A 367 -40.65 3.62 10.22
CA ILE A 367 -39.42 3.35 9.49
C ILE A 367 -39.68 2.97 8.04
N THR A 368 -40.73 2.16 7.76
CA THR A 368 -41.04 1.67 6.42
C THR A 368 -41.79 2.66 5.55
N LYS A 369 -42.19 3.80 6.10
CA LYS A 369 -42.85 4.90 5.34
C LYS A 369 -41.85 5.86 4.67
N ILE A 370 -40.57 5.72 4.96
CA ILE A 370 -39.48 6.48 4.33
C ILE A 370 -39.05 5.81 3.01
#